data_c401315ad8cd5422fb4babcbcc5d44a8
#
_entry.id   c401315ad8cd5422fb4babcbcc5d44a8
#
_cell.length_a   1.000
_cell.length_b   1.000
_cell.length_c   1.000
_cell.angle_alpha   90.00
_cell.angle_beta   90.00
_cell.angle_gamma   90.00
#
_symmetry.space_group_name_H-M   'P 1'
#
loop_
_entity.id
_entity.type
_entity.pdbx_description
1 polymer ?
#
loop_
_entity_poly.entity_id
_entity_poly.type
_entity_poly.pdbx_seq_one_letter_code
_entity_poly.pdbx_strand_id
1 'polypeptide(L)'
;MYKNTVLIIILSVTKFLYSQCDSTSTYFSELPDNVTILVGDSCLSNGDLAVLDSIISQNNLDYSSALDIGTQTWFNSRLRFFVGGNYGNSSGVNDTIYALPENFGNLDGLATLYLEWHRISELPESFSNLTGLMSLYINNNVLTSIGDSIGNLSNLYFLDLGYNEISEIPASICELQNLNYLWLFNNNLQNLPDCFCDLDLDWINDDNGGYPYFAIGANQLCDNVASCIDSTEHFTLSLDQFYYSFPVFSPQDCDTTTATTKDPILPYHFQVSSPYPNPFNPNVSLDLHVPYDRRMDIRVFDILGNEIDIISDNIIYEFGSHKIYWSSNEYSSGIYYIRFSDNINFQEKKLTVIK
;
A
#
# COMPACT_ATOMS: atom_id res chain seq x y z
N MET A 1 -85.41 -12.93 1.48
CA MET A 1 -84.31 -12.02 1.86
C MET A 1 -82.97 -12.79 1.70
N TYR A 2 -82.31 -12.62 0.58
CA TYR A 2 -81.00 -13.18 0.37
C TYR A 2 -79.95 -12.13 0.69
N LYS A 3 -79.10 -12.41 1.65
CA LYS A 3 -77.90 -11.59 1.95
C LYS A 3 -76.77 -12.08 1.05
N ASN A 4 -76.40 -11.29 0.04
CA ASN A 4 -75.19 -11.50 -0.73
C ASN A 4 -74.01 -11.07 0.09
N THR A 5 -73.19 -12.01 0.50
CA THR A 5 -71.88 -11.73 1.09
C THR A 5 -70.85 -11.65 -0.03
N VAL A 6 -70.38 -10.45 -0.35
CA VAL A 6 -69.28 -10.22 -1.30
C VAL A 6 -68.00 -10.53 -0.57
N LEU A 7 -67.31 -11.57 -0.99
CA LEU A 7 -65.96 -11.95 -0.52
C LEU A 7 -64.94 -11.13 -1.34
N ILE A 8 -64.39 -10.08 -0.74
CA ILE A 8 -63.28 -9.32 -1.34
C ILE A 8 -62.00 -10.12 -1.09
N ILE A 9 -61.49 -10.79 -2.09
CA ILE A 9 -60.16 -11.41 -2.05
C ILE A 9 -59.15 -10.31 -2.39
N ILE A 10 -58.49 -9.78 -1.32
CA ILE A 10 -57.31 -8.90 -1.47
C ILE A 10 -56.14 -9.80 -1.84
N LEU A 11 -55.83 -9.90 -3.15
CA LEU A 11 -54.59 -10.44 -3.62
C LEU A 11 -53.50 -9.40 -3.33
N SER A 12 -52.78 -9.64 -2.21
CA SER A 12 -51.51 -8.93 -1.95
C SER A 12 -50.48 -9.43 -2.96
N VAL A 13 -50.36 -8.74 -4.08
CA VAL A 13 -49.24 -8.88 -4.99
C VAL A 13 -48.04 -8.23 -4.28
N THR A 14 -47.32 -9.00 -3.50
CA THR A 14 -45.95 -8.66 -3.14
C THR A 14 -45.15 -8.72 -4.41
N LYS A 15 -45.00 -7.58 -5.09
CA LYS A 15 -43.95 -7.41 -6.09
C LYS A 15 -42.64 -7.56 -5.35
N PHE A 16 -42.05 -8.75 -5.41
CA PHE A 16 -40.62 -8.87 -5.30
C PHE A 16 -40.04 -8.07 -6.46
N LEU A 17 -39.68 -6.83 -6.20
CA LEU A 17 -38.80 -6.06 -7.06
C LEU A 17 -37.41 -6.73 -6.94
N TYR A 18 -37.20 -7.80 -7.69
CA TYR A 18 -35.86 -8.18 -8.05
C TYR A 18 -35.36 -7.00 -8.88
N SER A 19 -34.39 -6.24 -8.37
CA SER A 19 -33.59 -5.37 -9.19
C SER A 19 -32.96 -6.28 -10.24
N GLN A 20 -33.51 -6.24 -11.47
CA GLN A 20 -32.89 -6.93 -12.60
C GLN A 20 -31.75 -6.01 -13.02
N CYS A 21 -30.52 -6.41 -12.70
CA CYS A 21 -29.34 -5.79 -13.28
C CYS A 21 -29.46 -5.86 -14.80
N ASP A 22 -28.84 -4.92 -15.47
CA ASP A 22 -28.64 -5.04 -16.90
C ASP A 22 -27.76 -6.27 -17.24
N SER A 23 -27.66 -6.61 -18.52
CA SER A 23 -26.91 -7.80 -18.95
C SER A 23 -25.39 -7.71 -18.70
N THR A 24 -24.88 -6.54 -18.32
CA THR A 24 -23.46 -6.26 -18.07
C THR A 24 -23.09 -6.29 -16.60
N SER A 25 -24.07 -6.50 -15.72
CA SER A 25 -23.89 -6.47 -14.26
C SER A 25 -24.51 -7.69 -13.59
N THR A 26 -23.93 -8.11 -12.50
CA THR A 26 -24.42 -9.20 -11.63
C THR A 26 -24.98 -8.64 -10.34
N TYR A 27 -26.17 -9.12 -9.93
CA TYR A 27 -26.78 -8.77 -8.65
C TYR A 27 -26.26 -9.64 -7.53
N PHE A 28 -25.87 -9.02 -6.42
CA PHE A 28 -25.47 -9.69 -5.17
C PHE A 28 -26.47 -9.36 -4.06
N SER A 29 -27.13 -10.40 -3.52
CA SER A 29 -28.06 -10.25 -2.40
C SER A 29 -27.38 -9.96 -1.08
N GLU A 30 -26.13 -10.37 -0.94
CA GLU A 30 -25.26 -10.17 0.21
C GLU A 30 -23.89 -9.76 -0.30
N LEU A 31 -23.25 -8.83 0.38
CA LEU A 31 -21.90 -8.35 0.08
C LEU A 31 -21.02 -8.61 1.29
N PRO A 32 -19.76 -8.99 1.11
CA PRO A 32 -18.82 -9.10 2.21
C PRO A 32 -18.49 -7.72 2.81
N ASP A 33 -17.98 -7.71 4.05
CA ASP A 33 -17.72 -6.48 4.83
C ASP A 33 -16.69 -5.53 4.18
N ASN A 34 -15.84 -6.06 3.32
CA ASN A 34 -14.83 -5.29 2.57
C ASN A 34 -15.39 -4.61 1.32
N VAL A 35 -16.67 -4.78 1.00
CA VAL A 35 -17.34 -4.19 -0.17
C VAL A 35 -18.35 -3.14 0.26
N THR A 36 -18.18 -1.91 -0.23
CA THR A 36 -19.07 -0.78 0.05
C THR A 36 -19.68 -0.27 -1.25
N ILE A 37 -20.99 -0.02 -1.26
CA ILE A 37 -21.68 0.67 -2.36
C ILE A 37 -21.99 2.09 -1.92
N LEU A 38 -21.41 3.08 -2.60
CA LEU A 38 -21.66 4.50 -2.32
C LEU A 38 -22.95 4.97 -2.99
N VAL A 39 -23.16 4.59 -4.24
CA VAL A 39 -24.34 4.97 -5.04
C VAL A 39 -24.71 3.81 -5.95
N GLY A 40 -26.03 3.59 -6.13
CA GLY A 40 -26.56 2.48 -6.91
C GLY A 40 -27.13 1.38 -6.03
N ASP A 41 -27.24 0.21 -6.60
CA ASP A 41 -27.68 -1.02 -5.95
C ASP A 41 -26.55 -2.07 -5.98
N SER A 42 -26.86 -3.29 -5.53
CA SER A 42 -25.89 -4.40 -5.53
C SER A 42 -25.71 -5.04 -6.93
N CYS A 43 -25.93 -4.29 -8.02
CA CYS A 43 -25.58 -4.69 -9.37
C CYS A 43 -24.14 -4.23 -9.67
N LEU A 44 -23.21 -5.16 -9.75
CA LEU A 44 -21.79 -4.86 -9.97
C LEU A 44 -21.37 -5.26 -11.39
N SER A 45 -20.54 -4.45 -12.03
CA SER A 45 -20.06 -4.65 -13.40
C SER A 45 -19.34 -6.00 -13.56
N ASN A 46 -19.80 -6.82 -14.51
CA ASN A 46 -19.14 -8.07 -14.86
C ASN A 46 -17.73 -7.86 -15.40
N GLY A 47 -17.48 -6.72 -16.06
CA GLY A 47 -16.15 -6.34 -16.54
C GLY A 47 -15.18 -6.09 -15.41
N ASP A 48 -15.59 -5.33 -14.39
CA ASP A 48 -14.76 -5.02 -13.22
C ASP A 48 -14.50 -6.29 -12.38
N LEU A 49 -15.53 -7.10 -12.15
CA LEU A 49 -15.40 -8.38 -11.47
C LEU A 49 -14.41 -9.31 -12.18
N ALA A 50 -14.47 -9.38 -13.52
CA ALA A 50 -13.56 -10.21 -14.30
C ALA A 50 -12.10 -9.75 -14.20
N VAL A 51 -11.82 -8.46 -13.99
CA VAL A 51 -10.46 -7.98 -13.72
C VAL A 51 -9.98 -8.46 -12.37
N LEU A 52 -10.81 -8.34 -11.33
CA LEU A 52 -10.47 -8.81 -9.98
C LEU A 52 -10.22 -10.33 -9.97
N ASP A 53 -11.07 -11.12 -10.65
CA ASP A 53 -10.85 -12.56 -10.84
C ASP A 53 -9.55 -12.86 -11.61
N SER A 54 -9.18 -11.99 -12.57
CA SER A 54 -7.91 -12.12 -13.29
C SER A 54 -6.71 -11.86 -12.39
N ILE A 55 -6.78 -10.87 -11.48
CA ILE A 55 -5.72 -10.62 -10.48
C ILE A 55 -5.54 -11.85 -9.61
N ILE A 56 -6.63 -12.41 -9.09
CA ILE A 56 -6.61 -13.61 -8.24
C ILE A 56 -5.97 -14.78 -8.98
N SER A 57 -6.44 -15.08 -10.19
CA SER A 57 -6.01 -16.26 -10.94
C SER A 57 -4.57 -16.14 -11.44
N GLN A 58 -4.16 -14.96 -11.93
CA GLN A 58 -2.80 -14.74 -12.44
C GLN A 58 -1.74 -14.85 -11.36
N ASN A 59 -2.07 -14.41 -10.14
CA ASN A 59 -1.14 -14.42 -9.02
C ASN A 59 -1.32 -15.64 -8.09
N ASN A 60 -2.24 -16.55 -8.39
CA ASN A 60 -2.59 -17.73 -7.60
C ASN A 60 -2.97 -17.36 -6.15
N LEU A 61 -3.71 -16.26 -5.96
CA LEU A 61 -4.14 -15.79 -4.66
C LEU A 61 -5.24 -16.69 -4.08
N ASP A 62 -5.25 -16.90 -2.77
CA ASP A 62 -6.24 -17.76 -2.09
C ASP A 62 -7.52 -16.97 -1.73
N TYR A 63 -8.24 -16.52 -2.76
CA TYR A 63 -9.54 -15.88 -2.65
C TYR A 63 -10.60 -16.66 -3.43
N SER A 64 -11.81 -16.78 -2.86
CA SER A 64 -12.90 -17.57 -3.44
C SER A 64 -13.63 -16.83 -4.56
N SER A 65 -13.63 -15.49 -4.54
CA SER A 65 -14.33 -14.66 -5.51
C SER A 65 -13.70 -13.27 -5.65
N ALA A 66 -14.04 -12.58 -6.74
CA ALA A 66 -13.67 -11.19 -7.00
C ALA A 66 -14.03 -10.23 -5.85
N LEU A 67 -15.07 -10.52 -5.07
CA LEU A 67 -15.50 -9.66 -3.96
C LEU A 67 -14.66 -9.85 -2.69
N ASP A 68 -13.91 -10.93 -2.58
CA ASP A 68 -13.12 -11.22 -1.39
C ASP A 68 -11.75 -10.50 -1.40
N ILE A 69 -11.28 -10.06 -2.59
CA ILE A 69 -9.95 -9.45 -2.73
C ILE A 69 -9.94 -7.97 -2.33
N GLY A 70 -9.10 -7.60 -1.40
CA GLY A 70 -8.87 -6.21 -0.97
C GLY A 70 -10.12 -5.51 -0.44
N THR A 71 -10.06 -4.19 -0.29
CA THR A 71 -11.24 -3.38 0.06
C THR A 71 -11.75 -2.65 -1.17
N GLN A 72 -13.05 -2.72 -1.40
CA GLN A 72 -13.70 -2.27 -2.63
C GLN A 72 -14.80 -1.25 -2.34
N THR A 73 -14.81 -0.17 -3.12
CA THR A 73 -15.90 0.80 -3.09
C THR A 73 -16.46 0.99 -4.49
N TRP A 74 -17.75 0.77 -4.62
CA TRP A 74 -18.48 0.79 -5.88
C TRP A 74 -19.38 2.00 -6.01
N PHE A 75 -19.47 2.55 -7.21
CA PHE A 75 -20.30 3.71 -7.54
C PHE A 75 -20.98 3.48 -8.89
N ASN A 76 -22.32 3.46 -8.91
CA ASN A 76 -23.10 3.16 -10.12
C ASN A 76 -22.60 1.90 -10.86
N SER A 77 -22.53 0.79 -10.13
CA SER A 77 -22.09 -0.52 -10.63
C SER A 77 -20.60 -0.64 -11.00
N ARG A 78 -19.80 0.42 -10.94
CA ARG A 78 -18.37 0.40 -11.28
C ARG A 78 -17.49 0.48 -10.04
N LEU A 79 -16.38 -0.24 -10.09
CA LEU A 79 -15.35 -0.17 -9.04
C LEU A 79 -14.70 1.22 -9.07
N ARG A 80 -14.83 1.95 -7.95
CA ARG A 80 -14.37 3.34 -7.84
C ARG A 80 -13.09 3.49 -7.02
N PHE A 81 -12.99 2.70 -5.93
CA PHE A 81 -11.80 2.65 -5.08
C PHE A 81 -11.43 1.20 -4.87
N PHE A 82 -10.17 0.89 -5.06
CA PHE A 82 -9.63 -0.42 -4.77
C PHE A 82 -8.39 -0.30 -3.87
N VAL A 83 -8.51 -0.83 -2.65
CA VAL A 83 -7.39 -0.95 -1.72
C VAL A 83 -6.87 -2.38 -1.82
N GLY A 84 -5.87 -2.55 -2.66
CA GLY A 84 -5.24 -3.83 -2.96
C GLY A 84 -3.84 -3.99 -2.36
N GLY A 85 -3.35 -3.03 -1.55
CA GLY A 85 -2.00 -3.09 -0.96
C GLY A 85 -1.82 -4.25 0.01
N ASN A 86 -0.60 -4.77 0.15
CA ASN A 86 -0.27 -5.88 1.04
C ASN A 86 0.17 -5.37 2.42
N TYR A 87 -0.79 -5.02 3.26
CA TYR A 87 -0.52 -4.41 4.57
C TYR A 87 -0.41 -5.40 5.73
N GLY A 88 -0.58 -6.71 5.48
CA GLY A 88 -0.63 -7.72 6.53
C GLY A 88 -1.81 -7.57 7.50
N ASN A 89 -2.88 -6.89 7.07
CA ASN A 89 -4.12 -6.70 7.81
C ASN A 89 -5.34 -6.90 6.90
N SER A 90 -6.55 -6.81 7.46
CA SER A 90 -7.78 -7.10 6.72
C SER A 90 -8.22 -6.02 5.70
N SER A 91 -7.47 -4.92 5.55
CA SER A 91 -7.89 -3.81 4.68
C SER A 91 -7.41 -3.93 3.23
N GLY A 92 -6.37 -4.73 2.98
CA GLY A 92 -5.79 -4.92 1.64
C GLY A 92 -5.81 -6.36 1.18
N VAL A 93 -4.95 -6.66 0.21
CA VAL A 93 -4.67 -8.04 -0.24
C VAL A 93 -3.56 -8.60 0.64
N ASN A 94 -3.87 -9.65 1.43
CA ASN A 94 -2.91 -10.26 2.37
C ASN A 94 -2.05 -11.33 1.68
N ASP A 95 -1.68 -11.10 0.45
CA ASP A 95 -0.81 -11.95 -0.36
C ASP A 95 -0.08 -11.08 -1.37
N THR A 96 0.91 -11.63 -2.06
CA THR A 96 1.76 -10.87 -2.96
C THR A 96 1.25 -10.90 -4.40
N ILE A 97 0.97 -9.72 -4.97
CA ILE A 97 0.71 -9.55 -6.39
C ILE A 97 2.07 -9.38 -7.10
N TYR A 98 2.34 -10.22 -8.09
CA TYR A 98 3.55 -10.17 -8.91
C TYR A 98 3.32 -9.48 -10.25
N ALA A 99 2.10 -9.59 -10.80
CA ALA A 99 1.76 -8.99 -12.08
C ALA A 99 0.30 -8.57 -12.14
N LEU A 100 0.03 -7.46 -12.83
CA LEU A 100 -1.32 -7.02 -13.15
C LEU A 100 -1.76 -7.65 -14.47
N PRO A 101 -3.03 -8.09 -14.60
CA PRO A 101 -3.52 -8.73 -15.81
C PRO A 101 -3.68 -7.72 -16.97
N GLU A 102 -3.54 -8.21 -18.21
CA GLU A 102 -3.68 -7.38 -19.41
C GLU A 102 -5.05 -6.69 -19.55
N ASN A 103 -6.08 -7.18 -18.90
CA ASN A 103 -7.39 -6.54 -18.86
C ASN A 103 -7.55 -5.51 -17.73
N PHE A 104 -6.49 -5.17 -17.00
CA PHE A 104 -6.54 -4.26 -15.84
C PHE A 104 -7.13 -2.90 -16.20
N GLY A 105 -6.82 -2.39 -17.38
CA GLY A 105 -7.38 -1.13 -17.90
C GLY A 105 -8.88 -1.11 -18.14
N ASN A 106 -9.58 -2.24 -18.01
CA ASN A 106 -11.05 -2.28 -18.06
C ASN A 106 -11.70 -1.72 -16.78
N LEU A 107 -10.91 -1.49 -15.72
CA LEU A 107 -11.37 -0.78 -14.52
C LEU A 107 -11.48 0.74 -14.77
N ASP A 108 -12.05 1.16 -15.87
CA ASP A 108 -12.12 2.55 -16.34
C ASP A 108 -12.97 3.47 -15.43
N GLY A 109 -13.75 2.87 -14.50
CA GLY A 109 -14.43 3.57 -13.42
C GLY A 109 -13.55 3.96 -12.24
N LEU A 110 -12.32 3.43 -12.18
CA LEU A 110 -11.46 3.56 -11.01
C LEU A 110 -10.95 5.01 -10.84
N ALA A 111 -11.02 5.51 -9.59
CA ALA A 111 -10.52 6.84 -9.24
C ALA A 111 -9.34 6.78 -8.28
N THR A 112 -9.30 5.79 -7.41
CA THR A 112 -8.20 5.62 -6.47
C THR A 112 -7.78 4.15 -6.42
N LEU A 113 -6.48 3.94 -6.52
CA LEU A 113 -5.87 2.63 -6.56
C LEU A 113 -4.70 2.56 -5.59
N TYR A 114 -4.75 1.58 -4.69
CA TYR A 114 -3.69 1.24 -3.76
C TYR A 114 -3.14 -0.14 -4.11
N LEU A 115 -1.86 -0.22 -4.47
CA LEU A 115 -1.14 -1.46 -4.82
C LEU A 115 0.27 -1.48 -4.18
N GLU A 116 0.36 -0.98 -2.96
CA GLU A 116 1.63 -0.93 -2.25
C GLU A 116 2.03 -2.30 -1.69
N TRP A 117 3.33 -2.47 -1.46
CA TRP A 117 3.90 -3.64 -0.79
C TRP A 117 3.71 -4.96 -1.53
N HIS A 118 3.84 -4.91 -2.85
CA HIS A 118 3.82 -6.08 -3.72
C HIS A 118 5.18 -6.31 -4.41
N ARG A 119 5.17 -7.13 -5.45
CA ARG A 119 6.34 -7.36 -6.32
C ARG A 119 5.99 -7.11 -7.79
N ILE A 120 5.23 -6.06 -8.05
CA ILE A 120 4.85 -5.66 -9.40
C ILE A 120 6.09 -5.06 -10.06
N SER A 121 6.51 -5.65 -11.19
CA SER A 121 7.70 -5.21 -11.93
C SER A 121 7.39 -4.33 -13.14
N GLU A 122 6.14 -4.39 -13.63
CA GLU A 122 5.69 -3.63 -14.80
C GLU A 122 4.19 -3.35 -14.74
N LEU A 123 3.75 -2.31 -15.41
CA LEU A 123 2.34 -2.01 -15.63
C LEU A 123 1.93 -2.55 -17.01
N PRO A 124 0.77 -3.23 -17.15
CA PRO A 124 0.30 -3.70 -18.45
C PRO A 124 -0.02 -2.49 -19.34
N GLU A 125 0.08 -2.65 -20.66
CA GLU A 125 -0.19 -1.57 -21.63
C GLU A 125 -1.59 -0.98 -21.45
N SER A 126 -2.57 -1.83 -21.11
CA SER A 126 -3.95 -1.41 -20.84
C SER A 126 -4.10 -0.46 -19.65
N PHE A 127 -3.13 -0.39 -18.74
CA PHE A 127 -3.17 0.49 -17.57
C PHE A 127 -3.42 1.95 -17.95
N SER A 128 -2.94 2.36 -19.11
CA SER A 128 -3.17 3.67 -19.70
C SER A 128 -4.65 4.02 -19.98
N ASN A 129 -5.55 3.03 -19.97
CA ASN A 129 -6.98 3.24 -20.16
C ASN A 129 -7.68 3.75 -18.88
N LEU A 130 -7.01 3.74 -17.74
CA LEU A 130 -7.54 4.22 -16.47
C LEU A 130 -7.60 5.76 -16.42
N THR A 131 -8.13 6.39 -17.44
CA THR A 131 -8.15 7.86 -17.59
C THR A 131 -8.95 8.59 -16.51
N GLY A 132 -9.79 7.87 -15.75
CA GLY A 132 -10.51 8.38 -14.58
C GLY A 132 -9.70 8.36 -13.27
N LEU A 133 -8.49 7.79 -13.28
CA LEU A 133 -7.66 7.63 -12.08
C LEU A 133 -7.15 8.99 -11.61
N MET A 134 -7.40 9.27 -10.33
CA MET A 134 -6.99 10.51 -9.65
C MET A 134 -5.84 10.26 -8.66
N SER A 135 -5.78 9.06 -8.06
CA SER A 135 -4.73 8.74 -7.10
C SER A 135 -4.23 7.33 -7.34
N LEU A 136 -2.92 7.21 -7.50
CA LEU A 136 -2.20 5.96 -7.65
C LEU A 136 -1.12 5.84 -6.57
N TYR A 137 -1.27 4.84 -5.71
CA TYR A 137 -0.27 4.43 -4.72
C TYR A 137 0.27 3.06 -5.13
N ILE A 138 1.50 3.04 -5.66
CA ILE A 138 2.16 1.81 -6.10
C ILE A 138 3.61 1.76 -5.59
N ASN A 139 3.83 2.41 -4.48
CA ASN A 139 5.10 2.38 -3.77
C ASN A 139 5.41 0.99 -3.19
N ASN A 140 6.66 0.78 -2.79
CA ASN A 140 7.10 -0.51 -2.23
C ASN A 140 6.80 -1.69 -3.17
N ASN A 141 7.22 -1.55 -4.43
CA ASN A 141 7.18 -2.56 -5.46
C ASN A 141 8.58 -2.76 -6.08
N VAL A 142 8.67 -3.41 -7.22
CA VAL A 142 9.92 -3.63 -7.97
C VAL A 142 9.81 -3.10 -9.41
N LEU A 143 9.04 -2.01 -9.60
CA LEU A 143 8.89 -1.37 -10.91
C LEU A 143 10.23 -0.84 -11.40
N THR A 144 10.62 -1.20 -12.61
CA THR A 144 11.84 -0.67 -13.26
C THR A 144 11.55 0.50 -14.19
N SER A 145 10.30 0.65 -14.62
CA SER A 145 9.78 1.75 -15.41
C SER A 145 8.27 1.88 -15.24
N ILE A 146 7.71 3.01 -15.67
CA ILE A 146 6.25 3.26 -15.65
C ILE A 146 5.62 3.32 -17.06
N GLY A 147 6.45 3.21 -18.11
CA GLY A 147 6.03 3.24 -19.50
C GLY A 147 5.56 4.63 -19.99
N ASP A 148 5.69 4.85 -21.31
CA ASP A 148 5.31 6.13 -21.94
C ASP A 148 3.81 6.43 -21.85
N SER A 149 2.98 5.42 -21.68
CA SER A 149 1.53 5.57 -21.64
C SER A 149 1.01 6.19 -20.34
N ILE A 150 1.87 6.44 -19.34
CA ILE A 150 1.49 7.09 -18.08
C ILE A 150 0.86 8.47 -18.33
N GLY A 151 1.30 9.21 -19.34
CA GLY A 151 0.76 10.53 -19.72
C GLY A 151 -0.73 10.52 -20.07
N ASN A 152 -1.30 9.36 -20.43
CA ASN A 152 -2.73 9.23 -20.71
C ASN A 152 -3.60 9.39 -19.45
N LEU A 153 -3.04 9.25 -18.26
CA LEU A 153 -3.75 9.38 -16.98
C LEU A 153 -3.98 10.85 -16.60
N SER A 154 -4.55 11.62 -17.50
CA SER A 154 -4.66 13.08 -17.42
C SER A 154 -5.43 13.63 -16.21
N ASN A 155 -6.19 12.80 -15.50
CA ASN A 155 -6.87 13.18 -14.26
C ASN A 155 -6.04 12.87 -13.00
N LEU A 156 -4.82 12.34 -13.17
CA LEU A 156 -3.99 11.96 -12.03
C LEU A 156 -3.58 13.21 -11.23
N TYR A 157 -3.92 13.18 -9.95
CA TYR A 157 -3.65 14.24 -8.97
C TYR A 157 -2.56 13.83 -7.99
N PHE A 158 -2.50 12.54 -7.64
CA PHE A 158 -1.53 11.97 -6.72
C PHE A 158 -0.85 10.76 -7.35
N LEU A 159 0.48 10.79 -7.43
CA LEU A 159 1.30 9.68 -7.93
C LEU A 159 2.41 9.34 -6.93
N ASP A 160 2.30 8.18 -6.30
CA ASP A 160 3.32 7.66 -5.40
C ASP A 160 4.01 6.44 -6.04
N LEU A 161 5.27 6.64 -6.40
CA LEU A 161 6.19 5.65 -6.97
C LEU A 161 7.39 5.39 -6.04
N GLY A 162 7.35 5.87 -4.81
CA GLY A 162 8.44 5.70 -3.85
C GLY A 162 8.81 4.23 -3.62
N TYR A 163 10.05 3.96 -3.25
CA TYR A 163 10.53 2.59 -2.98
C TYR A 163 10.23 1.61 -4.11
N ASN A 164 10.77 1.92 -5.31
CA ASN A 164 10.78 1.06 -6.48
C ASN A 164 12.21 0.97 -7.06
N GLU A 165 12.35 0.38 -8.24
CA GLU A 165 13.63 0.24 -8.95
C GLU A 165 13.68 1.09 -10.23
N ILE A 166 12.88 2.15 -10.31
CA ILE A 166 12.70 2.97 -11.52
C ILE A 166 14.01 3.69 -11.84
N SER A 167 14.53 3.48 -13.06
CA SER A 167 15.77 4.10 -13.52
C SER A 167 15.57 5.33 -14.40
N GLU A 168 14.38 5.50 -14.97
CA GLU A 168 14.02 6.66 -15.80
C GLU A 168 12.53 6.99 -15.69
N ILE A 169 12.22 8.26 -15.82
CA ILE A 169 10.86 8.77 -15.94
C ILE A 169 10.63 9.18 -17.38
N PRO A 170 9.58 8.66 -18.06
CA PRO A 170 9.30 9.02 -19.44
C PRO A 170 8.87 10.48 -19.58
N ALA A 171 9.16 11.09 -20.73
CA ALA A 171 8.77 12.49 -20.99
C ALA A 171 7.25 12.71 -20.95
N SER A 172 6.45 11.69 -21.18
CA SER A 172 5.00 11.75 -21.06
C SER A 172 4.49 12.07 -19.65
N ILE A 173 5.32 11.95 -18.60
CA ILE A 173 4.96 12.41 -17.26
C ILE A 173 4.56 13.89 -17.26
N CYS A 174 5.15 14.69 -18.15
CA CYS A 174 4.88 16.11 -18.27
C CYS A 174 3.49 16.43 -18.86
N GLU A 175 2.77 15.43 -19.37
CA GLU A 175 1.38 15.56 -19.82
C GLU A 175 0.39 15.56 -18.66
N LEU A 176 0.82 15.18 -17.45
CA LEU A 176 0.00 15.09 -16.24
C LEU A 176 -0.21 16.46 -15.59
N GLN A 177 -0.92 17.35 -16.26
CA GLN A 177 -1.13 18.74 -15.86
C GLN A 177 -2.03 18.93 -14.61
N ASN A 178 -2.68 17.86 -14.12
CA ASN A 178 -3.47 17.89 -12.90
C ASN A 178 -2.70 17.31 -11.70
N LEU A 179 -1.45 16.90 -11.92
CA LEU A 179 -0.63 16.29 -10.86
C LEU A 179 -0.26 17.35 -9.81
N ASN A 180 -0.57 17.03 -8.55
CA ASN A 180 -0.30 17.92 -7.42
C ASN A 180 0.65 17.27 -6.41
N TYR A 181 0.70 15.94 -6.35
CA TYR A 181 1.64 15.17 -5.55
C TYR A 181 2.40 14.20 -6.44
N LEU A 182 3.73 14.28 -6.39
CA LEU A 182 4.62 13.37 -7.10
C LEU A 182 5.74 12.89 -6.17
N TRP A 183 5.69 11.62 -5.81
CA TRP A 183 6.70 11.01 -4.96
C TRP A 183 7.50 9.98 -5.74
N LEU A 184 8.81 10.24 -5.85
CA LEU A 184 9.78 9.45 -6.64
C LEU A 184 10.96 8.99 -5.80
N PHE A 185 10.94 9.21 -4.49
CA PHE A 185 12.05 8.90 -3.59
C PHE A 185 12.36 7.40 -3.54
N ASN A 186 13.61 7.06 -3.18
CA ASN A 186 14.07 5.67 -3.10
C ASN A 186 13.83 4.89 -4.40
N ASN A 187 14.42 5.40 -5.49
CA ASN A 187 14.45 4.77 -6.80
C ASN A 187 15.89 4.77 -7.35
N ASN A 188 16.07 4.45 -8.63
CA ASN A 188 17.37 4.41 -9.31
C ASN A 188 17.51 5.50 -10.38
N LEU A 189 16.79 6.61 -10.24
CA LEU A 189 16.74 7.69 -11.24
C LEU A 189 18.11 8.36 -11.39
N GLN A 190 18.60 8.42 -12.62
CA GLN A 190 19.85 9.11 -12.98
C GLN A 190 19.62 10.42 -13.70
N ASN A 191 18.49 10.54 -14.37
CA ASN A 191 18.08 11.73 -15.12
C ASN A 191 16.58 11.92 -15.01
N LEU A 192 16.15 13.14 -15.26
CA LEU A 192 14.75 13.52 -15.42
C LEU A 192 14.53 14.07 -16.84
N PRO A 193 13.32 13.98 -17.40
CA PRO A 193 13.04 14.56 -18.71
C PRO A 193 13.16 16.07 -18.70
N ASP A 194 13.58 16.66 -19.82
CA ASP A 194 13.81 18.12 -19.97
C ASP A 194 12.58 18.97 -19.60
N CYS A 195 11.38 18.41 -19.84
CA CYS A 195 10.10 19.06 -19.54
C CYS A 195 9.69 18.94 -18.06
N PHE A 196 10.48 18.30 -17.20
CA PHE A 196 10.07 17.98 -15.82
C PHE A 196 9.65 19.22 -15.03
N CYS A 197 10.35 20.34 -15.23
CA CYS A 197 10.01 21.60 -14.58
C CYS A 197 8.78 22.32 -15.20
N ASP A 198 8.19 21.78 -16.26
CA ASP A 198 6.93 22.31 -16.84
C ASP A 198 5.68 21.78 -16.13
N LEU A 199 5.85 20.81 -15.21
CA LEU A 199 4.77 20.34 -14.33
C LEU A 199 4.36 21.48 -13.38
N ASP A 200 3.05 21.61 -13.16
CA ASP A 200 2.48 22.61 -12.22
C ASP A 200 2.49 22.06 -10.79
N LEU A 201 3.69 21.75 -10.29
CA LEU A 201 3.92 21.21 -8.94
C LEU A 201 4.48 22.28 -8.01
N ASP A 202 4.10 22.20 -6.74
CA ASP A 202 4.79 22.95 -5.68
C ASP A 202 6.06 22.20 -5.25
N TRP A 203 7.20 22.68 -5.71
CA TRP A 203 8.50 22.05 -5.52
C TRP A 203 9.09 22.19 -4.12
N ILE A 204 8.53 23.12 -3.29
CA ILE A 204 9.18 23.58 -2.07
C ILE A 204 8.30 23.56 -0.81
N ASN A 205 7.00 23.35 -0.95
CA ASN A 205 6.10 23.37 0.20
C ASN A 205 5.52 21.99 0.49
N ASP A 206 5.00 21.88 1.70
CA ASP A 206 4.17 20.77 2.16
C ASP A 206 2.71 21.22 2.23
N ASP A 207 1.81 20.26 2.21
CA ASP A 207 0.39 20.54 2.47
C ASP A 207 0.12 20.88 3.95
N ASN A 208 -1.13 21.20 4.29
CA ASN A 208 -1.52 21.50 5.66
C ASN A 208 -1.40 20.30 6.63
N GLY A 209 -1.20 19.10 6.13
CA GLY A 209 -0.95 17.87 6.89
C GLY A 209 0.53 17.60 7.11
N GLY A 210 1.42 18.37 6.46
CA GLY A 210 2.86 18.20 6.48
C GLY A 210 3.36 17.16 5.47
N TYR A 211 2.56 16.84 4.44
CA TYR A 211 2.98 15.97 3.35
C TYR A 211 3.56 16.81 2.21
N PRO A 212 4.77 16.49 1.71
CA PRO A 212 5.37 17.23 0.61
C PRO A 212 4.57 17.03 -0.68
N TYR A 213 4.39 18.10 -1.44
CA TYR A 213 3.82 17.96 -2.78
C TYR A 213 4.78 17.23 -3.73
N PHE A 214 6.08 17.32 -3.46
CA PHE A 214 7.11 16.65 -4.23
C PHE A 214 8.19 16.06 -3.33
N ALA A 215 8.68 14.85 -3.63
CA ALA A 215 9.82 14.25 -2.93
C ALA A 215 10.57 13.29 -3.86
N ILE A 216 11.91 13.41 -3.93
CA ILE A 216 12.76 12.63 -4.85
C ILE A 216 14.09 12.18 -4.22
N GLY A 217 14.22 12.23 -2.91
CA GLY A 217 15.44 11.81 -2.23
C GLY A 217 15.81 10.34 -2.47
N ALA A 218 17.05 9.96 -2.17
CA ALA A 218 17.57 8.62 -2.35
C ALA A 218 17.43 8.08 -3.79
N ASN A 219 17.85 8.87 -4.76
CA ASN A 219 18.03 8.48 -6.17
C ASN A 219 19.52 8.64 -6.57
N GLN A 220 19.82 8.73 -7.85
CA GLN A 220 21.16 8.88 -8.40
C GLN A 220 21.26 10.13 -9.33
N LEU A 221 20.52 11.19 -8.99
CA LEU A 221 20.49 12.45 -9.75
C LEU A 221 21.71 13.31 -9.39
N CYS A 222 22.87 13.00 -9.96
CA CYS A 222 24.15 13.57 -9.61
C CYS A 222 24.60 14.66 -10.55
N ASP A 223 24.22 14.54 -11.81
CA ASP A 223 24.56 15.48 -12.87
C ASP A 223 23.27 15.99 -13.55
N ASN A 224 23.30 17.21 -14.07
CA ASN A 224 22.18 17.78 -14.83
C ASN A 224 20.84 17.80 -14.07
N VAL A 225 20.89 18.14 -12.79
CA VAL A 225 19.68 18.26 -11.97
C VAL A 225 18.76 19.35 -12.54
N ALA A 226 17.49 19.05 -12.65
CA ALA A 226 16.48 20.01 -13.11
C ALA A 226 16.43 21.25 -12.20
N SER A 227 16.41 22.44 -12.78
CA SER A 227 16.55 23.70 -12.02
C SER A 227 15.42 23.99 -11.04
N CYS A 228 14.25 23.37 -11.21
CA CYS A 228 13.13 23.50 -10.29
C CYS A 228 13.34 22.76 -8.96
N ILE A 229 14.27 21.79 -8.90
CA ILE A 229 14.51 20.96 -7.73
C ILE A 229 15.91 21.07 -7.13
N ASP A 230 16.89 21.56 -7.87
CA ASP A 230 18.33 21.58 -7.50
C ASP A 230 18.62 22.22 -6.13
N SER A 231 17.84 23.23 -5.74
CA SER A 231 18.05 23.96 -4.49
C SER A 231 16.94 23.75 -3.45
N THR A 232 16.05 22.77 -3.66
CA THR A 232 14.93 22.50 -2.74
C THR A 232 15.31 21.44 -1.70
N GLU A 233 14.72 21.53 -0.49
CA GLU A 233 14.87 20.48 0.53
C GLU A 233 14.27 19.15 0.05
N HIS A 234 13.26 19.20 -0.81
CA HIS A 234 12.58 18.04 -1.36
C HIS A 234 13.45 17.18 -2.31
N PHE A 235 14.55 17.75 -2.81
CA PHE A 235 15.55 17.01 -3.59
C PHE A 235 16.25 15.92 -2.76
N THR A 236 16.35 16.12 -1.46
CA THR A 236 16.93 15.14 -0.51
C THR A 236 15.89 14.57 0.42
N LEU A 237 14.61 14.70 0.10
CA LEU A 237 13.51 14.27 0.93
C LEU A 237 12.98 12.90 0.49
N SER A 238 12.79 12.01 1.45
CA SER A 238 12.03 10.79 1.38
C SER A 238 10.99 10.77 2.50
N LEU A 239 10.04 9.88 2.46
CA LEU A 239 9.18 9.56 3.59
C LEU A 239 9.59 8.22 4.20
N ASP A 240 9.31 8.04 5.49
CA ASP A 240 9.56 6.75 6.12
C ASP A 240 8.73 5.65 5.41
N GLN A 241 9.35 4.49 5.26
CA GLN A 241 8.81 3.46 4.37
C GLN A 241 7.47 2.86 4.83
N PHE A 242 7.21 2.85 6.14
CA PHE A 242 6.07 2.10 6.69
C PHE A 242 4.84 2.97 6.91
N TYR A 243 5.04 4.16 7.45
CA TYR A 243 3.93 5.00 7.85
C TYR A 243 3.72 6.19 6.94
N TYR A 244 4.72 6.52 6.08
CA TYR A 244 4.69 7.71 5.23
C TYR A 244 4.37 8.99 6.03
N SER A 245 4.65 8.95 7.34
CA SER A 245 4.23 9.99 8.30
C SER A 245 5.38 10.90 8.70
N PHE A 246 6.62 10.53 8.38
CA PHE A 246 7.79 11.28 8.80
C PHE A 246 8.72 11.53 7.61
N PRO A 247 9.08 12.81 7.36
CA PRO A 247 10.11 13.13 6.39
C PRO A 247 11.47 12.58 6.85
N VAL A 248 12.21 12.01 5.91
CA VAL A 248 13.53 11.43 6.11
C VAL A 248 14.52 12.11 5.19
N PHE A 249 15.61 12.62 5.74
CA PHE A 249 16.70 13.14 4.94
C PHE A 249 17.41 12.00 4.21
N SER A 250 17.32 11.99 2.90
CA SER A 250 17.79 10.92 2.02
C SER A 250 18.49 11.53 0.81
N PRO A 251 19.79 11.86 0.90
CA PRO A 251 20.53 12.47 -0.20
C PRO A 251 20.63 11.54 -1.42
N GLN A 252 20.95 12.12 -2.58
CA GLN A 252 21.22 11.36 -3.80
C GLN A 252 22.47 10.50 -3.61
N ASP A 253 22.44 9.26 -4.13
CA ASP A 253 23.60 8.34 -4.11
C ASP A 253 24.51 8.62 -5.31
N CYS A 254 25.51 9.46 -5.09
CA CYS A 254 26.42 9.94 -6.13
C CYS A 254 27.83 9.35 -6.05
N ASP A 255 28.09 8.41 -5.17
CA ASP A 255 29.42 7.78 -5.03
C ASP A 255 29.69 6.80 -6.18
N THR A 256 30.44 7.26 -7.17
CA THR A 256 30.84 6.50 -8.38
C THR A 256 31.90 5.43 -8.14
N THR A 257 32.32 5.17 -6.90
CA THR A 257 33.48 4.31 -6.60
C THR A 257 33.18 2.86 -6.31
N THR A 258 31.92 2.46 -6.25
CA THR A 258 31.57 1.04 -6.09
C THR A 258 30.36 0.66 -6.94
N ALA A 259 30.64 0.21 -8.18
CA ALA A 259 29.70 -0.64 -8.88
C ALA A 259 29.62 -2.00 -8.15
N THR A 260 29.13 -1.99 -6.95
CA THR A 260 28.58 -3.19 -6.31
C THR A 260 27.12 -3.27 -6.76
N THR A 261 26.74 -4.38 -7.36
CA THR A 261 25.34 -4.77 -7.54
C THR A 261 24.55 -4.27 -6.34
N LYS A 262 23.74 -3.20 -6.53
CA LYS A 262 22.74 -2.84 -5.52
C LYS A 262 21.84 -4.07 -5.43
N ASP A 263 21.95 -4.80 -4.34
CA ASP A 263 20.81 -5.62 -3.93
C ASP A 263 19.60 -4.68 -3.92
N PRO A 264 18.43 -5.13 -4.39
CA PRO A 264 17.23 -4.31 -4.37
C PRO A 264 17.14 -3.67 -3.00
N ILE A 265 16.94 -2.33 -2.95
CA ILE A 265 16.79 -1.59 -1.70
C ILE A 265 15.44 -2.01 -1.10
N LEU A 266 15.39 -3.23 -0.64
CA LEU A 266 14.46 -3.66 0.37
C LEU A 266 14.88 -2.92 1.64
N PRO A 267 13.97 -2.42 2.46
CA PRO A 267 14.34 -1.77 3.71
C PRO A 267 15.28 -2.71 4.45
N TYR A 268 16.52 -2.29 4.62
CA TYR A 268 17.56 -3.09 5.29
C TYR A 268 17.22 -3.39 6.75
N HIS A 269 16.18 -2.74 7.29
CA HIS A 269 15.88 -2.80 8.71
C HIS A 269 14.47 -3.36 8.96
N PHE A 270 14.40 -4.38 9.80
CA PHE A 270 13.15 -4.78 10.43
C PHE A 270 12.62 -3.64 11.32
N GLN A 271 11.31 -3.60 11.55
CA GLN A 271 10.68 -2.60 12.40
C GLN A 271 9.88 -3.24 13.52
N VAL A 272 9.84 -2.57 14.67
CA VAL A 272 9.14 -3.05 15.85
C VAL A 272 8.22 -1.97 16.39
N SER A 273 6.92 -2.29 16.50
CA SER A 273 5.92 -1.39 17.07
C SER A 273 6.19 -1.03 18.53
N SER A 274 5.46 -0.06 19.05
CA SER A 274 5.40 0.15 20.49
C SER A 274 4.73 -1.04 21.19
N PRO A 275 5.25 -1.47 22.37
CA PRO A 275 4.65 -2.57 23.13
C PRO A 275 3.25 -2.19 23.63
N TYR A 276 2.29 -3.11 23.48
CA TYR A 276 0.92 -2.89 23.94
C TYR A 276 0.32 -4.15 24.58
N PRO A 277 -0.35 -3.99 25.77
CA PRO A 277 -0.36 -2.78 26.60
C PRO A 277 1.02 -2.49 27.21
N ASN A 278 1.31 -1.24 27.55
CA ASN A 278 2.53 -0.86 28.30
C ASN A 278 2.27 0.41 29.12
N PRO A 279 2.18 0.34 30.46
CA PRO A 279 2.49 -0.80 31.32
C PRO A 279 1.57 -2.02 31.18
N PHE A 280 2.04 -3.22 31.54
CA PHE A 280 1.29 -4.47 31.35
C PHE A 280 1.34 -5.42 32.55
N ASN A 281 0.38 -6.39 32.58
CA ASN A 281 0.30 -7.47 33.55
C ASN A 281 -0.56 -8.62 32.98
N PRO A 282 -0.09 -9.85 32.85
CA PRO A 282 1.32 -10.22 32.74
C PRO A 282 1.85 -10.17 31.30
N ASN A 283 1.00 -9.93 30.31
CA ASN A 283 1.29 -10.12 28.87
C ASN A 283 1.40 -8.81 28.14
N VAL A 284 2.36 -8.72 27.23
CA VAL A 284 2.58 -7.64 26.28
C VAL A 284 2.75 -8.22 24.89
N SER A 285 2.34 -7.49 23.87
CA SER A 285 2.60 -7.82 22.46
C SER A 285 3.28 -6.66 21.74
N LEU A 286 4.09 -6.99 20.74
CA LEU A 286 4.71 -6.08 19.81
C LEU A 286 4.52 -6.66 18.39
N ASP A 287 4.35 -5.81 17.40
CA ASP A 287 4.37 -6.22 16.02
C ASP A 287 5.79 -6.03 15.47
N LEU A 288 6.36 -7.11 14.94
CA LEU A 288 7.62 -7.14 14.23
C LEU A 288 7.32 -7.23 12.74
N HIS A 289 7.74 -6.24 11.98
CA HIS A 289 7.68 -6.31 10.53
C HIS A 289 9.05 -6.63 9.95
N VAL A 290 9.11 -7.64 9.10
CA VAL A 290 10.35 -8.13 8.46
C VAL A 290 10.24 -7.88 6.96
N PRO A 291 11.11 -7.06 6.38
CA PRO A 291 11.03 -6.67 4.97
C PRO A 291 11.46 -7.76 3.97
N TYR A 292 12.07 -8.81 4.43
CA TYR A 292 12.43 -10.05 3.72
C TYR A 292 12.79 -11.12 4.75
N ASP A 293 12.79 -12.39 4.34
CA ASP A 293 13.14 -13.50 5.21
C ASP A 293 14.49 -13.27 5.86
N ARG A 294 14.52 -13.23 7.18
CA ARG A 294 15.77 -13.03 7.93
C ARG A 294 15.79 -13.76 9.25
N ARG A 295 17.01 -14.06 9.68
CA ARG A 295 17.23 -14.63 11.01
C ARG A 295 17.23 -13.50 12.05
N MET A 296 16.46 -13.72 13.12
CA MET A 296 16.29 -12.76 14.19
C MET A 296 16.57 -13.39 15.53
N ASP A 297 17.21 -12.60 16.41
CA ASP A 297 17.28 -12.83 17.83
C ASP A 297 16.34 -11.85 18.53
N ILE A 298 15.49 -12.36 19.43
CA ILE A 298 14.62 -11.53 20.27
C ILE A 298 14.87 -11.91 21.71
N ARG A 299 15.43 -10.97 22.49
CA ARG A 299 15.90 -11.21 23.84
C ARG A 299 15.40 -10.13 24.80
N VAL A 300 15.19 -10.50 26.07
CA VAL A 300 14.73 -9.55 27.09
C VAL A 300 15.83 -9.35 28.13
N PHE A 301 16.01 -8.10 28.52
CA PHE A 301 17.05 -7.67 29.45
C PHE A 301 16.45 -6.92 30.65
N ASP A 302 17.08 -7.03 31.80
CA ASP A 302 16.81 -6.17 32.95
C ASP A 302 17.46 -4.79 32.79
N ILE A 303 17.22 -3.89 33.77
CA ILE A 303 17.79 -2.52 33.78
C ILE A 303 19.32 -2.49 33.92
N LEU A 304 19.94 -3.60 34.31
CA LEU A 304 21.39 -3.73 34.46
C LEU A 304 22.02 -4.29 33.17
N GLY A 305 21.19 -4.64 32.15
CA GLY A 305 21.65 -5.24 30.92
C GLY A 305 21.87 -6.74 30.99
N ASN A 306 21.44 -7.41 32.08
CA ASN A 306 21.49 -8.86 32.13
C ASN A 306 20.36 -9.44 31.27
N GLU A 307 20.68 -10.43 30.40
CA GLU A 307 19.70 -11.20 29.65
C GLU A 307 18.90 -12.07 30.64
N ILE A 308 17.58 -11.93 30.60
CA ILE A 308 16.67 -12.63 31.52
C ILE A 308 15.75 -13.61 30.77
N ASP A 309 15.53 -13.41 29.46
CA ASP A 309 14.66 -14.27 28.65
C ASP A 309 15.04 -14.23 27.17
N ILE A 310 14.75 -15.34 26.47
CA ILE A 310 15.00 -15.49 25.04
C ILE A 310 13.69 -15.88 24.35
N ILE A 311 13.15 -15.00 23.51
CA ILE A 311 11.92 -15.26 22.77
C ILE A 311 12.25 -15.95 21.44
N SER A 312 13.31 -15.52 20.78
CA SER A 312 13.79 -16.13 19.54
C SER A 312 15.32 -16.16 19.56
N ASP A 313 15.91 -17.29 19.17
CA ASP A 313 17.34 -17.50 19.03
C ASP A 313 17.65 -17.98 17.61
N ASN A 314 18.10 -17.04 16.77
CA ASN A 314 18.47 -17.28 15.36
C ASN A 314 17.33 -17.93 14.52
N ILE A 315 16.07 -17.53 14.79
CA ILE A 315 14.88 -18.02 14.08
C ILE A 315 14.69 -17.24 12.79
N ILE A 316 14.30 -17.93 11.70
CA ILE A 316 13.91 -17.28 10.46
C ILE A 316 12.48 -16.74 10.64
N TYR A 317 12.34 -15.41 10.46
CA TYR A 317 11.07 -14.75 10.26
C TYR A 317 10.92 -14.49 8.77
N GLU A 318 9.83 -14.99 8.20
CA GLU A 318 9.49 -14.76 6.79
C GLU A 318 9.07 -13.31 6.57
N PHE A 319 9.11 -12.84 5.31
CA PHE A 319 8.59 -11.52 4.93
C PHE A 319 7.19 -11.30 5.52
N GLY A 320 6.95 -10.09 6.07
CA GLY A 320 5.65 -9.70 6.59
C GLY A 320 5.64 -9.31 8.07
N SER A 321 4.44 -9.24 8.65
CA SER A 321 4.23 -8.83 10.03
C SER A 321 4.03 -10.04 10.94
N HIS A 322 4.78 -10.06 12.04
CA HIS A 322 4.74 -11.12 13.05
C HIS A 322 4.38 -10.54 14.40
N LYS A 323 3.48 -11.18 15.12
CA LYS A 323 3.12 -10.74 16.47
C LYS A 323 3.99 -11.45 17.50
N ILE A 324 4.77 -10.68 18.24
CA ILE A 324 5.68 -11.15 19.28
C ILE A 324 5.00 -10.95 20.62
N TYR A 325 4.99 -11.99 21.44
CA TYR A 325 4.40 -12.00 22.77
C TYR A 325 5.47 -12.24 23.83
N TRP A 326 5.36 -11.51 24.94
CA TRP A 326 6.17 -11.80 26.13
C TRP A 326 5.29 -11.77 27.36
N SER A 327 5.61 -12.66 28.33
CA SER A 327 4.89 -12.78 29.60
C SER A 327 5.83 -12.57 30.79
N SER A 328 5.47 -11.65 31.67
CA SER A 328 6.23 -11.33 32.86
C SER A 328 5.89 -12.18 34.08
N ASN A 329 5.20 -13.34 33.92
CA ASN A 329 4.74 -14.16 35.05
C ASN A 329 5.84 -14.48 36.06
N GLU A 330 7.05 -14.75 35.62
CA GLU A 330 8.20 -15.14 36.47
C GLU A 330 9.05 -13.94 36.92
N TYR A 331 8.74 -12.72 36.43
CA TYR A 331 9.56 -11.53 36.69
C TYR A 331 8.83 -10.53 37.59
N SER A 332 9.54 -9.76 38.39
CA SER A 332 9.00 -8.76 39.32
C SER A 332 8.49 -7.50 38.54
N SER A 333 7.67 -6.68 39.23
CA SER A 333 7.35 -5.33 38.72
C SER A 333 8.65 -4.54 38.52
N GLY A 334 8.76 -3.88 37.35
CA GLY A 334 9.98 -3.15 37.02
C GLY A 334 10.04 -2.76 35.54
N ILE A 335 11.17 -2.23 35.14
CA ILE A 335 11.51 -1.84 33.79
C ILE A 335 12.39 -2.93 33.17
N TYR A 336 12.05 -3.33 31.96
CA TYR A 336 12.77 -4.28 31.13
C TYR A 336 12.97 -3.70 29.74
N TYR A 337 13.86 -4.29 28.97
CA TYR A 337 14.10 -3.95 27.57
C TYR A 337 14.00 -5.21 26.72
N ILE A 338 13.17 -5.18 25.67
CA ILE A 338 13.15 -6.22 24.66
C ILE A 338 13.97 -5.74 23.46
N ARG A 339 14.97 -6.53 23.09
CA ARG A 339 15.85 -6.28 21.95
C ARG A 339 15.52 -7.24 20.83
N PHE A 340 15.32 -6.67 19.67
CA PHE A 340 15.20 -7.35 18.40
C PHE A 340 16.51 -7.11 17.65
N SER A 341 17.16 -8.15 17.15
CA SER A 341 18.41 -8.01 16.41
C SER A 341 18.49 -9.01 15.27
N ASP A 342 19.06 -8.58 14.17
CA ASP A 342 19.62 -9.43 13.13
C ASP A 342 21.16 -9.30 13.19
N ASN A 343 21.86 -9.91 12.25
CA ASN A 343 23.33 -9.88 12.26
C ASN A 343 23.94 -8.48 11.98
N ILE A 344 23.10 -7.49 11.62
CA ILE A 344 23.53 -6.17 11.15
C ILE A 344 23.01 -5.07 12.07
N ASN A 345 21.74 -5.17 12.51
CA ASN A 345 21.04 -4.10 13.21
C ASN A 345 20.32 -4.60 14.47
N PHE A 346 20.01 -3.67 15.38
CA PHE A 346 19.12 -3.97 16.50
C PHE A 346 18.18 -2.81 16.81
N GLN A 347 17.02 -3.14 17.36
CA GLN A 347 16.06 -2.19 17.95
C GLN A 347 15.70 -2.63 19.35
N GLU A 348 15.52 -1.66 20.25
CA GLU A 348 15.09 -1.93 21.63
C GLU A 348 13.78 -1.20 21.94
N LYS A 349 12.93 -1.87 22.71
CA LYS A 349 11.69 -1.26 23.24
C LYS A 349 11.66 -1.44 24.75
N LYS A 350 11.27 -0.37 25.44
CA LYS A 350 11.10 -0.37 26.90
C LYS A 350 9.78 -1.03 27.28
N LEU A 351 9.84 -1.94 28.23
CA LEU A 351 8.71 -2.65 28.81
C LEU A 351 8.55 -2.23 30.29
N THR A 352 7.31 -1.99 30.72
CA THR A 352 6.99 -1.66 32.12
C THR A 352 6.03 -2.69 32.67
N VAL A 353 6.51 -3.53 33.59
CA VAL A 353 5.73 -4.57 34.28
C VAL A 353 5.12 -4.00 35.55
N ILE A 354 3.82 -4.20 35.76
CA ILE A 354 3.10 -3.87 37.00
C ILE A 354 2.36 -5.14 37.45
N LYS A 355 2.71 -5.61 38.66
CA LYS A 355 2.00 -6.74 39.33
C LYS A 355 1.07 -6.22 40.40
#